data_713a73c639eefd51f5b958f8ecde3bbe
#
_entry.id   713a73c639eefd51f5b958f8ecde3bbe
#
_cell.length_a   1.000
_cell.length_b   1.000
_cell.length_c   1.000
_cell.angle_alpha   90.00
_cell.angle_beta   90.00
_cell.angle_gamma   90.00
#
_symmetry.space_group_name_H-M   'P 1'
#
loop_
_entity.id
_entity.type
_entity.pdbx_description
1 polymer ?
#
loop_
_entity_poly.entity_id
_entity_poly.type
_entity_poly.pdbx_seq_one_letter_code
_entity_poly.pdbx_strand_id
1 'polypeptide(L)'
;MGRKPTAVAASAVSPPTIGGIAIYICRDPVDFRLGINGLSVMVEATLKFDPFSRNLFCFVNKRKNQIKVLYWQKSGFCLWLKRLEEERFKWPFHLDGPVVELDEEQFFWLLDGLDLKHLKPHRALEYRTVL
;
A
#
# COMPACT_ATOMS: atom_id res chain seq x y z
N MET A 1 -13.69 -5.17 15.63
CA MET A 1 -12.86 -4.92 15.40
C MET A 1 -12.44 -5.16 15.37
N GLY A 2 -12.82 -5.24 15.16
CA GLY A 2 -12.07 -5.07 14.92
C GLY A 2 -11.74 -5.67 14.84
N ARG A 3 -12.02 -5.71 14.87
CA ARG A 3 -11.40 -5.92 14.63
C ARG A 3 -10.97 -6.48 14.41
N LYS A 4 -11.30 -6.74 14.21
CA LYS A 4 -10.65 -6.97 13.74
C LYS A 4 -10.33 -7.40 13.44
N PRO A 5 -10.54 -7.57 13.25
CA PRO A 5 -9.91 -7.71 12.70
C PRO A 5 -9.81 -8.01 12.37
N THR A 6 -10.11 -8.01 12.43
CA THR A 6 -9.56 -7.98 11.87
C THR A 6 -9.23 -8.29 11.41
N ALA A 7 -9.40 -8.50 11.34
CA ALA A 7 -8.70 -8.47 10.75
C ALA A 7 -8.45 -8.99 10.47
N VAL A 8 -8.51 -9.28 10.39
CA VAL A 8 -7.87 -9.47 10.00
C VAL A 8 -7.63 -10.13 9.73
N ALA A 9 -7.76 -10.49 9.79
CA ALA A 9 -7.17 -10.74 9.44
C ALA A 9 -6.91 -11.43 9.11
N ALA A 10 -6.86 -12.00 8.98
CA ALA A 10 -6.33 -12.25 8.57
C ALA A 10 -6.10 -12.97 7.91
N SER A 11 -5.97 -13.46 7.69
CA SER A 11 -5.47 -14.10 7.08
C SER A 11 -5.23 -14.12 5.84
N ALA A 12 -5.02 -15.03 5.29
CA ALA A 12 -4.51 -14.83 4.13
C ALA A 12 -4.91 -13.80 3.73
N VAL A 13 -4.52 -13.19 3.96
CA VAL A 13 -5.38 -12.43 3.92
C VAL A 13 -4.90 -11.13 3.57
N SER A 14 -5.68 -10.40 2.92
CA SER A 14 -5.42 -9.04 2.53
C SER A 14 -5.28 -8.16 3.74
N PRO A 15 -4.49 -7.11 3.67
CA PRO A 15 -4.48 -6.12 4.74
C PRO A 15 -5.87 -5.56 4.94
N PRO A 16 -6.23 -5.16 6.13
CA PRO A 16 -7.54 -4.60 6.36
C PRO A 16 -7.70 -3.27 5.64
N THR A 17 -8.76 -3.14 4.84
CA THR A 17 -9.11 -1.89 4.19
C THR A 17 -10.48 -1.51 4.70
N ILE A 18 -10.53 -0.63 5.64
CA ILE A 18 -11.77 -0.20 6.25
C ILE A 18 -12.03 1.22 5.84
N GLY A 19 -13.30 1.56 5.71
CA GLY A 19 -13.68 2.92 5.34
C GLY A 19 -12.96 3.95 6.18
N GLY A 20 -12.50 5.01 5.57
CA GLY A 20 -11.76 6.06 6.24
C GLY A 20 -10.27 5.83 6.28
N ILE A 21 -9.78 4.67 5.86
CA ILE A 21 -8.35 4.41 5.81
C ILE A 21 -7.85 4.67 4.39
N ALA A 22 -6.87 5.53 4.26
CA ALA A 22 -6.26 5.83 2.97
C ALA A 22 -5.17 4.81 2.67
N ILE A 23 -4.96 4.54 1.39
CA ILE A 23 -3.96 3.60 0.91
C ILE A 23 -2.97 4.38 0.06
N TYR A 24 -1.73 4.44 0.52
CA TYR A 24 -0.67 5.19 -0.15
C TYR A 24 0.36 4.24 -0.72
N ILE A 25 0.73 4.48 -1.98
CA ILE A 25 1.76 3.71 -2.67
C ILE A 25 3.01 4.56 -2.75
N CYS A 26 4.13 4.03 -2.30
CA CYS A 26 5.42 4.65 -2.55
C CYS A 26 5.79 4.32 -4.00
N ARG A 27 5.83 5.32 -4.88
CA ARG A 27 6.00 5.07 -6.30
C ARG A 27 7.35 4.44 -6.62
N ASP A 28 8.41 4.93 -6.01
CA ASP A 28 9.74 4.42 -6.30
C ASP A 28 10.03 3.14 -5.51
N PRO A 29 10.69 2.16 -6.12
CA PRO A 29 11.04 0.94 -5.40
C PRO A 29 11.95 1.23 -4.23
N VAL A 30 11.86 0.38 -3.19
CA VAL A 30 12.69 0.53 -2.01
C VAL A 30 13.50 -0.74 -1.78
N ASP A 31 14.54 -0.62 -0.95
CA ASP A 31 15.37 -1.74 -0.58
C ASP A 31 14.61 -2.59 0.45
N PHE A 32 14.30 -3.82 0.11
CA PHE A 32 13.52 -4.68 1.00
C PHE A 32 14.32 -5.30 2.14
N ARG A 33 15.59 -4.91 2.29
CA ARG A 33 16.27 -5.17 3.56
C ARG A 33 15.71 -4.31 4.67
N LEU A 34 15.03 -3.21 4.32
CA LEU A 34 14.33 -2.40 5.30
C LEU A 34 13.16 -3.17 5.88
N GLY A 35 13.13 -3.24 7.20
CA GLY A 35 12.01 -3.83 7.92
C GLY A 35 11.08 -2.76 8.44
N ILE A 36 10.37 -3.09 9.50
CA ILE A 36 9.38 -2.19 10.09
C ILE A 36 10.00 -0.84 10.44
N ASN A 37 11.13 -0.84 11.13
CA ASN A 37 11.73 0.42 11.57
C ASN A 37 12.16 1.28 10.38
N GLY A 38 12.86 0.69 9.42
CA GLY A 38 13.34 1.45 8.27
C GLY A 38 12.20 1.99 7.44
N LEU A 39 11.16 1.21 7.25
CA LEU A 39 10.01 1.65 6.45
C LEU A 39 9.20 2.74 7.19
N SER A 40 9.07 2.63 8.52
CA SER A 40 8.35 3.66 9.27
C SER A 40 9.11 4.99 9.24
N VAL A 41 10.43 4.94 9.31
CA VAL A 41 11.24 6.16 9.16
C VAL A 41 11.08 6.74 7.77
N MET A 42 11.04 5.90 6.74
CA MET A 42 10.84 6.36 5.37
C MET A 42 9.49 7.04 5.20
N VAL A 43 8.44 6.50 5.79
CA VAL A 43 7.11 7.12 5.73
C VAL A 43 7.18 8.55 6.29
N GLU A 44 7.82 8.71 7.43
CA GLU A 44 7.88 10.01 8.08
C GLU A 44 8.85 10.96 7.37
N ALA A 45 10.05 10.51 7.12
CA ALA A 45 11.11 11.40 6.64
C ALA A 45 11.03 11.65 5.14
N THR A 46 10.70 10.65 4.35
CA THR A 46 10.73 10.74 2.89
C THR A 46 9.36 11.02 2.32
N LEU A 47 8.35 10.30 2.76
CA LEU A 47 7.00 10.48 2.22
C LEU A 47 6.24 11.58 2.92
N LYS A 48 6.71 12.01 4.08
CA LYS A 48 6.12 13.12 4.86
C LYS A 48 4.72 12.80 5.35
N PHE A 49 4.49 11.56 5.73
CA PHE A 49 3.25 11.13 6.37
C PHE A 49 3.54 10.67 7.78
N ASP A 50 2.50 10.61 8.59
CA ASP A 50 2.59 10.09 9.95
C ASP A 50 2.51 8.55 9.91
N PRO A 51 3.59 7.83 10.26
CA PRO A 51 3.53 6.37 10.23
C PRO A 51 2.57 5.78 11.26
N PHE A 52 2.21 6.56 12.28
CA PHE A 52 1.26 6.09 13.30
C PHE A 52 -0.19 6.39 12.91
N SER A 53 -0.42 7.01 11.76
CA SER A 53 -1.77 7.12 11.23
C SER A 53 -2.23 5.69 10.91
N ARG A 54 -3.51 5.49 10.74
CA ARG A 54 -4.03 4.16 10.48
C ARG A 54 -4.03 3.83 8.99
N ASN A 55 -3.35 4.62 8.20
CA ASN A 55 -3.29 4.43 6.76
C ASN A 55 -2.35 3.30 6.38
N LEU A 56 -2.57 2.74 5.21
CA LEU A 56 -1.72 1.69 4.67
C LEU A 56 -0.64 2.33 3.80
N PHE A 57 0.60 1.89 3.99
CA PHE A 57 1.73 2.36 3.18
C PHE A 57 2.31 1.17 2.45
N CYS A 58 2.30 1.23 1.12
CA CYS A 58 2.61 0.09 0.28
C CYS A 58 3.91 0.35 -0.49
N PHE A 59 4.81 -0.63 -0.44
CA PHE A 59 6.14 -0.52 -1.05
C PHE A 59 6.39 -1.69 -1.97
N VAL A 60 7.20 -1.48 -3.00
CA VAL A 60 7.61 -2.54 -3.93
C VAL A 60 9.14 -2.62 -3.92
N ASN A 61 9.66 -3.83 -4.10
CA ASN A 61 11.11 -4.02 -4.23
C ASN A 61 11.55 -3.70 -5.66
N LYS A 62 12.87 -3.64 -5.87
CA LYS A 62 13.43 -3.28 -7.18
C LYS A 62 13.05 -4.27 -8.26
N ARG A 63 12.92 -5.55 -7.92
CA ARG A 63 12.54 -6.58 -8.88
C ARG A 63 11.05 -6.59 -9.17
N LYS A 64 10.26 -5.83 -8.40
CA LYS A 64 8.82 -5.71 -8.56
C LYS A 64 8.08 -7.03 -8.38
N ASN A 65 8.66 -7.95 -7.65
CA ASN A 65 8.00 -9.23 -7.36
C ASN A 65 7.55 -9.35 -5.91
N GLN A 66 7.82 -8.34 -5.08
CA GLN A 66 7.40 -8.35 -3.68
C GLN A 66 6.79 -7.00 -3.32
N ILE A 67 5.72 -7.07 -2.55
CA ILE A 67 5.07 -5.89 -1.97
C ILE A 67 5.08 -6.03 -0.46
N LYS A 68 5.41 -4.95 0.23
CA LYS A 68 5.25 -4.85 1.67
C LYS A 68 4.23 -3.76 1.97
N VAL A 69 3.33 -4.04 2.91
CA VAL A 69 2.35 -3.05 3.36
C VAL A 69 2.58 -2.84 4.85
N LEU A 70 2.90 -1.61 5.20
CA LEU A 70 3.14 -1.20 6.59
C LEU A 70 1.93 -0.45 7.11
N TYR A 71 1.47 -0.79 8.31
CA TYR A 71 0.39 -0.05 8.93
C TYR A 71 0.48 -0.17 10.45
N TRP A 72 -0.04 0.85 11.13
CA TRP A 72 -0.11 0.88 12.59
C TRP A 72 -1.48 0.39 13.01
N GLN A 73 -1.51 -0.55 13.94
CA GLN A 73 -2.76 -1.08 14.46
C GLN A 73 -2.70 -1.09 15.98
N LYS A 74 -3.48 -0.23 16.59
CA LYS A 74 -3.62 -0.13 18.03
C LYS A 74 -2.29 0.07 18.76
N SER A 75 -1.53 -0.98 18.95
CA SER A 75 -0.35 -0.94 19.80
C SER A 75 0.93 -1.33 19.09
N GLY A 76 0.89 -1.53 17.79
CA GLY A 76 2.10 -1.95 17.10
C GLY A 76 2.03 -1.79 15.60
N PHE A 77 3.19 -1.84 14.96
CA PHE A 77 3.27 -1.86 13.51
C PHE A 77 3.06 -3.27 12.99
N CYS A 78 2.34 -3.36 11.90
CA CYS A 78 2.16 -4.61 11.18
C CYS A 78 2.82 -4.47 9.82
N LEU A 79 3.44 -5.55 9.35
CA LEU A 79 4.06 -5.57 8.05
C LEU A 79 3.57 -6.81 7.31
N TRP A 80 2.84 -6.58 6.23
CA TRP A 80 2.29 -7.65 5.40
C TRP A 80 3.13 -7.76 4.14
N LEU A 81 3.40 -8.98 3.72
CA LEU A 81 4.27 -9.24 2.57
C LEU A 81 3.57 -10.18 1.60
N LYS A 82 3.63 -9.84 0.32
CA LYS A 82 3.19 -10.74 -0.74
C LYS A 82 4.29 -10.82 -1.79
N ARG A 83 4.61 -12.05 -2.21
CA ARG A 83 5.57 -12.28 -3.28
C ARG A 83 4.90 -13.03 -4.41
N LEU A 84 5.12 -12.55 -5.64
CA LEU A 84 4.70 -13.28 -6.84
C LEU A 84 5.84 -14.21 -7.25
N GLU A 85 5.50 -15.47 -7.52
CA GLU A 85 6.53 -16.46 -7.82
C GLU A 85 7.01 -16.38 -9.26
N GLU A 86 6.14 -16.05 -10.21
CA GLU A 86 6.51 -16.07 -11.62
C GLU A 86 6.35 -14.75 -12.32
N GLU A 87 5.52 -13.86 -11.80
CA GLU A 87 5.22 -12.59 -12.46
C GLU A 87 5.73 -11.43 -11.64
N ARG A 88 5.48 -10.24 -12.15
CA ARG A 88 5.83 -9.01 -11.46
C ARG A 88 4.60 -8.16 -11.29
N PHE A 89 4.58 -7.40 -10.21
CA PHE A 89 3.52 -6.42 -10.00
C PHE A 89 3.62 -5.33 -11.04
N LYS A 90 2.47 -4.84 -11.51
CA LYS A 90 2.41 -3.75 -12.48
C LYS A 90 2.34 -2.44 -11.73
N TRP A 91 3.48 -1.99 -11.26
CA TRP A 91 3.56 -0.81 -10.41
C TRP A 91 3.21 0.44 -11.18
N PRO A 92 2.42 1.37 -10.60
CA PRO A 92 1.92 2.53 -11.34
C PRO A 92 2.95 3.66 -11.46
N PHE A 93 4.05 3.39 -12.13
CA PHE A 93 5.09 4.41 -12.34
C PHE A 93 4.63 5.56 -13.22
N HIS A 94 3.56 5.37 -13.96
CA HIS A 94 3.03 6.42 -14.85
C HIS A 94 2.33 7.55 -14.10
N LEU A 95 2.03 7.35 -12.83
CA LEU A 95 1.37 8.37 -12.03
C LEU A 95 2.41 9.30 -11.42
N ASP A 96 2.03 10.57 -11.20
CA ASP A 96 2.95 11.60 -10.75
C ASP A 96 3.19 11.53 -9.25
N GLY A 97 4.35 12.03 -8.86
CA GLY A 97 4.68 12.22 -7.46
C GLY A 97 5.30 11.01 -6.79
N PRO A 98 5.94 11.21 -5.64
CA PRO A 98 6.57 10.11 -4.91
C PRO A 98 5.56 9.21 -4.20
N VAL A 99 4.35 9.70 -3.99
CA VAL A 99 3.29 8.98 -3.30
C VAL A 99 2.04 9.02 -4.15
N VAL A 100 1.40 7.89 -4.32
CA VAL A 100 0.16 7.78 -5.08
C VAL A 100 -0.89 7.20 -4.16
N GLU A 101 -2.06 7.84 -4.10
CA GLU A 101 -3.16 7.30 -3.32
C GLU A 101 -4.05 6.45 -4.21
N LEU A 102 -4.40 5.26 -3.75
CA LEU A 102 -5.30 4.36 -4.45
C LEU A 102 -6.57 4.16 -3.63
N ASP A 103 -7.67 3.91 -4.32
CA ASP A 103 -8.85 3.45 -3.61
C ASP A 103 -8.74 1.94 -3.36
N GLU A 104 -9.71 1.40 -2.64
CA GLU A 104 -9.68 0.01 -2.23
C GLU A 104 -9.68 -0.94 -3.43
N GLU A 105 -10.50 -0.67 -4.43
CA GLU A 105 -10.58 -1.52 -5.60
C GLU A 105 -9.27 -1.53 -6.38
N GLN A 106 -8.68 -0.36 -6.58
CA GLN A 106 -7.40 -0.24 -7.27
C GLN A 106 -6.30 -0.98 -6.52
N PHE A 107 -6.32 -0.89 -5.20
CA PHE A 107 -5.32 -1.55 -4.38
C PHE A 107 -5.40 -3.08 -4.53
N PHE A 108 -6.60 -3.64 -4.50
CA PHE A 108 -6.76 -5.07 -4.68
C PHE A 108 -6.38 -5.50 -6.10
N TRP A 109 -6.67 -4.69 -7.11
CA TRP A 109 -6.22 -4.99 -8.47
C TRP A 109 -4.69 -5.03 -8.54
N LEU A 110 -4.03 -4.09 -7.89
CA LEU A 110 -2.57 -4.07 -7.85
C LEU A 110 -2.02 -5.32 -7.19
N LEU A 111 -2.60 -5.73 -6.06
CA LEU A 111 -2.17 -6.92 -5.34
C LEU A 111 -2.37 -8.19 -6.16
N ASP A 112 -3.35 -8.21 -7.04
CA ASP A 112 -3.62 -9.34 -7.91
C ASP A 112 -2.77 -9.34 -9.17
N GLY A 113 -1.88 -8.37 -9.31
CA GLY A 113 -1.00 -8.30 -10.47
C GLY A 113 -1.61 -7.65 -11.70
N LEU A 114 -2.75 -7.00 -11.55
CA LEU A 114 -3.41 -6.33 -12.67
C LEU A 114 -2.77 -4.99 -12.95
N ASP A 115 -2.87 -4.55 -14.22
CA ASP A 115 -2.24 -3.33 -14.67
C ASP A 115 -3.18 -2.14 -14.48
N LEU A 116 -2.77 -1.20 -13.64
CA LEU A 116 -3.57 0.00 -13.36
C LEU A 116 -3.51 1.03 -14.49
N LYS A 117 -2.74 0.77 -15.56
CA LYS A 117 -2.70 1.67 -16.71
C LYS A 117 -4.07 1.85 -17.35
N HIS A 118 -4.93 0.86 -17.18
CA HIS A 118 -6.29 0.96 -17.71
C HIS A 118 -7.14 1.94 -16.92
N LEU A 119 -6.67 2.36 -15.76
CA LEU A 119 -7.37 3.34 -14.97
C LEU A 119 -6.79 4.71 -15.28
N LYS A 120 -7.66 5.64 -15.60
CA LYS A 120 -7.22 7.00 -15.89
C LYS A 120 -6.93 7.71 -14.59
N PRO A 121 -5.78 8.40 -14.46
CA PRO A 121 -5.44 9.09 -13.21
C PRO A 121 -6.52 10.05 -12.74
N HIS A 122 -7.14 10.80 -13.67
CA HIS A 122 -8.18 11.74 -13.26
C HIS A 122 -9.39 11.03 -12.69
N ARG A 123 -9.64 9.78 -13.09
CA ARG A 123 -10.76 9.03 -12.55
C ARG A 123 -10.52 8.69 -11.09
N ALA A 124 -9.31 8.33 -10.74
CA ALA A 124 -8.96 8.07 -9.36
C ALA A 124 -9.14 9.33 -8.52
N LEU A 125 -8.75 10.47 -9.07
CA LEU A 125 -8.93 11.75 -8.39
C LEU A 125 -10.40 12.08 -8.22
N GLU A 126 -11.23 11.77 -9.22
CA GLU A 126 -12.66 11.99 -9.12
C GLU A 126 -13.27 11.20 -7.99
N TYR A 127 -12.88 9.96 -7.83
CA TYR A 127 -13.37 9.15 -6.73
C TYR A 127 -13.06 9.81 -5.39
N ARG A 128 -11.88 10.31 -5.24
CA ARG A 128 -11.49 10.92 -3.98
C ARG A 128 -12.23 12.22 -3.72
N THR A 129 -12.49 12.99 -4.76
CA THR A 129 -13.22 14.23 -4.57
C THR A 129 -14.69 14.00 -4.27
N VAL A 130 -15.24 12.92 -4.78
CA VAL A 130 -16.63 12.57 -4.52
C VAL A 130 -16.79 12.03 -3.10
N LEU A 131 -15.82 11.32 -2.64
CA LEU A 131 -15.88 10.73 -1.31
C LEU A 131 -15.48 11.71 -0.23
#